data_b286aa3f00f48afcb9ceaeb6d7985758
#
_entry.id   b286aa3f00f48afcb9ceaeb6d7985758
#
_cell.length_a   1.000
_cell.length_b   1.000
_cell.length_c   1.000
_cell.angle_alpha   90.00
_cell.angle_beta   90.00
_cell.angle_gamma   90.00
#
_symmetry.space_group_name_H-M   'P 1'
#
loop_
_entity.id
_entity.type
_entity.pdbx_description
1 polymer ?
#
loop_
_entity_poly.entity_id
_entity_poly.type
_entity_poly.pdbx_seq_one_letter_code
_entity_poly.pdbx_strand_id
1 'polypeptide(L)'
;MPTTENARRAAKATARMRARPAEALGARPVLDDAKRLAARRRYTHGYSRFVQMMKYLLPAVAMVLVALVAVWPHLKTKDNSFRIGFAALKARETGDPSMVNARYVGSDKNDQLFSITADLVRNAMKDAATVELVMPKADITLEDGSWLVLTAEAGVFNRAAKTLELAGAVNLFHDSGYEFRTERITIDLDNGSAVGTEPVEGQGPFGDLSGEGFVLREKGKTIIFTGKARLLIYPGIGRPGQ
;
A
#
# COMPACT_ATOMS: atom_id res chain seq x y z
N MET A 1 -70.81 35.05 -13.72
CA MET A 1 -71.85 34.01 -13.71
C MET A 1 -71.17 32.74 -13.13
N PRO A 2 -71.41 32.38 -11.92
CA PRO A 2 -71.23 31.04 -11.43
C PRO A 2 -72.52 30.39 -11.05
N THR A 3 -72.67 29.34 -11.59
CA THR A 3 -73.73 28.53 -11.97
C THR A 3 -74.10 27.46 -10.95
N THR A 4 -75.34 27.37 -10.59
CA THR A 4 -76.29 26.22 -10.47
C THR A 4 -75.80 24.84 -9.94
N GLU A 5 -74.57 24.52 -9.79
CA GLU A 5 -74.14 23.21 -9.32
C GLU A 5 -73.98 23.10 -7.77
N ASN A 6 -73.74 24.20 -7.08
CA ASN A 6 -73.62 24.22 -5.61
C ASN A 6 -75.01 24.19 -4.89
N ALA A 7 -76.11 24.61 -5.58
CA ALA A 7 -77.41 24.56 -5.00
C ALA A 7 -78.03 23.13 -4.98
N ARG A 8 -77.56 22.24 -5.87
CA ARG A 8 -78.04 20.83 -5.91
C ARG A 8 -77.37 19.91 -4.90
N ARG A 9 -76.16 20.28 -4.44
CA ARG A 9 -75.49 19.51 -3.37
C ARG A 9 -75.99 19.81 -1.97
N ALA A 10 -76.47 21.02 -1.72
CA ALA A 10 -77.06 21.41 -0.44
C ALA A 10 -78.51 20.80 -0.22
N ALA A 11 -79.25 20.60 -1.28
CA ALA A 11 -80.59 20.02 -1.17
C ALA A 11 -80.63 18.49 -0.93
N LYS A 12 -79.52 17.80 -1.21
CA LYS A 12 -79.41 16.33 -1.01
C LYS A 12 -78.93 15.96 0.40
N ALA A 13 -78.38 16.91 1.13
CA ALA A 13 -77.88 16.68 2.51
C ALA A 13 -79.01 16.82 3.56
N THR A 14 -80.05 17.62 3.28
CA THR A 14 -81.14 17.86 4.23
C THR A 14 -82.24 16.84 4.20
N ALA A 15 -82.32 15.99 3.16
CA ALA A 15 -83.38 14.97 3.02
C ALA A 15 -83.07 13.63 3.75
N ARG A 16 -81.87 13.48 4.33
CA ARG A 16 -81.47 12.25 5.05
C ARG A 16 -81.63 12.32 6.57
N MET A 17 -82.19 13.40 7.09
CA MET A 17 -82.24 13.61 8.55
C MET A 17 -83.61 13.52 9.16
N ARG A 18 -84.59 12.88 8.43
CA ARG A 18 -85.94 12.64 8.97
C ARG A 18 -86.36 11.22 8.65
N ALA A 19 -85.89 10.25 9.42
CA ALA A 19 -86.62 9.00 9.70
C ALA A 19 -85.77 8.22 10.78
N ARG A 20 -86.04 8.48 12.02
CA ARG A 20 -85.76 7.54 13.09
C ARG A 20 -87.09 7.12 13.67
N PRO A 21 -87.47 5.87 13.57
CA PRO A 21 -88.44 5.31 14.51
C PRO A 21 -87.66 4.89 15.76
N ALA A 22 -88.21 5.30 16.90
CA ALA A 22 -87.91 4.74 18.20
C ALA A 22 -88.46 3.33 18.21
N GLU A 23 -87.57 2.36 18.51
CA GLU A 23 -87.96 1.14 19.26
C GLU A 23 -86.78 0.23 19.44
N ALA A 24 -86.48 -0.12 20.60
CA ALA A 24 -86.29 -1.34 21.32
C ALA A 24 -85.10 -1.18 22.35
N LEU A 25 -85.55 -0.85 23.56
CA LEU A 25 -84.82 -1.19 24.78
C LEU A 25 -84.69 -2.71 24.86
N GLY A 26 -83.64 -3.31 24.33
CA GLY A 26 -83.27 -4.71 24.53
C GLY A 26 -82.07 -4.80 25.41
N ALA A 27 -82.25 -5.39 26.58
CA ALA A 27 -81.21 -5.65 27.57
C ALA A 27 -80.02 -6.33 26.95
N ARG A 28 -78.93 -5.62 26.88
CA ARG A 28 -77.62 -6.21 26.58
C ARG A 28 -77.12 -6.94 27.82
N PRO A 29 -76.73 -8.20 27.70
CA PRO A 29 -76.21 -8.94 28.85
C PRO A 29 -74.84 -8.38 29.25
N VAL A 30 -74.73 -7.98 30.51
CA VAL A 30 -73.49 -7.48 31.19
C VAL A 30 -72.36 -8.47 31.11
N LEU A 31 -72.58 -9.67 30.60
CA LEU A 31 -71.60 -10.75 30.46
C LEU A 31 -70.56 -10.59 29.34
N ASP A 32 -70.84 -9.76 28.31
CA ASP A 32 -69.86 -9.60 27.19
C ASP A 32 -68.75 -8.59 27.53
N ASP A 33 -69.03 -7.60 28.37
CA ASP A 33 -68.01 -6.64 28.80
C ASP A 33 -66.98 -7.25 29.77
N ALA A 34 -67.44 -8.22 30.63
CA ALA A 34 -66.54 -8.96 31.51
C ALA A 34 -65.56 -9.86 30.76
N LYS A 35 -65.99 -10.46 29.64
CA LYS A 35 -65.11 -11.27 28.77
C LYS A 35 -64.12 -10.44 27.95
N ARG A 36 -64.49 -9.25 27.56
CA ARG A 36 -63.59 -8.33 26.84
C ARG A 36 -62.54 -7.72 27.76
N LEU A 37 -62.87 -7.47 29.02
CA LEU A 37 -61.88 -7.01 30.02
C LEU A 37 -60.94 -8.13 30.47
N ALA A 38 -61.40 -9.37 30.54
CA ALA A 38 -60.55 -10.51 30.85
C ALA A 38 -59.55 -10.88 29.73
N ALA A 39 -59.95 -10.64 28.47
CA ALA A 39 -59.03 -10.88 27.33
C ALA A 39 -57.91 -9.85 27.24
N ARG A 40 -58.07 -8.64 27.77
CA ARG A 40 -57.06 -7.58 27.72
C ARG A 40 -55.96 -7.77 28.80
N ARG A 41 -56.22 -8.62 29.80
CA ARG A 41 -55.31 -8.82 30.93
C ARG A 41 -54.23 -9.90 30.69
N ARG A 42 -54.33 -10.66 29.61
CA ARG A 42 -53.39 -11.78 29.36
C ARG A 42 -52.15 -11.41 28.53
N TYR A 43 -52.06 -10.18 28.00
CA TYR A 43 -50.94 -9.78 27.11
C TYR A 43 -49.80 -9.04 27.86
N THR A 44 -49.94 -8.72 29.14
CA THR A 44 -48.98 -7.85 29.83
C THR A 44 -47.89 -8.60 30.63
N HIS A 45 -48.05 -9.90 30.89
CA HIS A 45 -47.06 -10.63 31.73
C HIS A 45 -45.87 -11.14 30.96
N GLY A 46 -45.97 -11.37 29.63
CA GLY A 46 -44.84 -11.76 28.80
C GLY A 46 -43.94 -10.59 28.46
N TYR A 47 -44.56 -9.42 28.16
CA TYR A 47 -43.81 -8.20 27.79
C TYR A 47 -43.01 -7.62 28.97
N SER A 48 -43.55 -7.67 30.19
CA SER A 48 -42.86 -7.20 31.38
C SER A 48 -41.62 -8.05 31.73
N ARG A 49 -41.67 -9.37 31.55
CA ARG A 49 -40.52 -10.26 31.74
C ARG A 49 -39.46 -10.07 30.61
N PHE A 50 -39.91 -9.87 29.40
CA PHE A 50 -39.02 -9.60 28.27
C PHE A 50 -38.29 -8.27 28.44
N VAL A 51 -39.00 -7.21 28.87
CA VAL A 51 -38.41 -5.88 29.11
C VAL A 51 -37.45 -5.92 30.32
N GLN A 52 -37.79 -6.64 31.37
CA GLN A 52 -36.86 -6.84 32.50
C GLN A 52 -35.62 -7.64 32.10
N MET A 53 -35.78 -8.69 31.30
CA MET A 53 -34.66 -9.47 30.81
C MET A 53 -33.75 -8.62 29.87
N MET A 54 -34.36 -7.78 29.02
CA MET A 54 -33.63 -6.87 28.15
C MET A 54 -32.87 -5.78 28.91
N LYS A 55 -33.42 -5.31 30.03
CA LYS A 55 -32.80 -4.32 30.93
C LYS A 55 -31.48 -4.80 31.54
N TYR A 56 -31.33 -6.11 31.78
CA TYR A 56 -30.09 -6.70 32.28
C TYR A 56 -29.22 -7.28 31.18
N LEU A 57 -29.81 -7.77 30.07
CA LEU A 57 -29.08 -8.32 28.94
C LEU A 57 -28.23 -7.23 28.25
N LEU A 58 -28.78 -6.04 28.04
CA LEU A 58 -28.13 -4.96 27.32
C LEU A 58 -26.86 -4.46 28.04
N PRO A 59 -26.89 -4.16 29.35
CA PRO A 59 -25.64 -3.80 30.06
C PRO A 59 -24.66 -4.99 30.21
N ALA A 60 -25.14 -6.24 30.28
CA ALA A 60 -24.28 -7.41 30.29
C ALA A 60 -23.52 -7.57 28.95
N VAL A 61 -24.21 -7.41 27.83
CA VAL A 61 -23.58 -7.42 26.48
C VAL A 61 -22.61 -6.24 26.33
N ALA A 62 -22.97 -5.05 26.81
CA ALA A 62 -22.08 -3.89 26.79
C ALA A 62 -20.81 -4.14 27.62
N MET A 63 -20.94 -4.76 28.80
CA MET A 63 -19.79 -5.09 29.63
C MET A 63 -18.89 -6.14 28.99
N VAL A 64 -19.46 -7.16 28.33
CA VAL A 64 -18.70 -8.16 27.55
C VAL A 64 -17.95 -7.51 26.40
N LEU A 65 -18.58 -6.58 25.68
CA LEU A 65 -17.93 -5.84 24.59
C LEU A 65 -16.80 -4.95 25.11
N VAL A 66 -17.00 -4.25 26.22
CA VAL A 66 -15.95 -3.45 26.86
C VAL A 66 -14.80 -4.33 27.34
N ALA A 67 -15.10 -5.47 27.96
CA ALA A 67 -14.08 -6.44 28.38
C ALA A 67 -13.32 -7.00 27.16
N LEU A 68 -14.01 -7.30 26.06
CA LEU A 68 -13.40 -7.79 24.83
C LEU A 68 -12.46 -6.75 24.21
N VAL A 69 -12.87 -5.48 24.21
CA VAL A 69 -12.01 -4.36 23.73
C VAL A 69 -10.82 -4.13 24.67
N ALA A 70 -11.02 -4.24 25.99
CA ALA A 70 -9.93 -4.10 26.97
C ALA A 70 -8.93 -5.27 26.93
N VAL A 71 -9.39 -6.49 26.65
CA VAL A 71 -8.55 -7.68 26.53
C VAL A 71 -7.89 -7.77 25.13
N TRP A 72 -8.46 -7.14 24.11
CA TRP A 72 -7.91 -7.12 22.74
C TRP A 72 -6.43 -6.73 22.64
N PRO A 73 -5.94 -5.68 23.32
CA PRO A 73 -4.50 -5.37 23.29
C PRO A 73 -3.64 -6.40 24.01
N HIS A 74 -4.18 -7.17 24.96
CA HIS A 74 -3.47 -8.25 25.66
C HIS A 74 -3.49 -9.57 24.87
N LEU A 75 -4.48 -9.78 23.99
CA LEU A 75 -4.57 -10.91 23.06
C LEU A 75 -3.80 -10.68 21.76
N LYS A 76 -3.37 -9.44 21.51
CA LYS A 76 -2.32 -9.19 20.52
C LYS A 76 -1.01 -9.71 21.11
N THR A 77 -0.91 -11.04 21.22
CA THR A 77 0.37 -11.73 21.26
C THR A 77 1.24 -11.12 20.15
N LYS A 78 2.47 -10.88 20.51
CA LYS A 78 3.61 -10.35 19.74
C LYS A 78 3.86 -11.04 18.38
N ASP A 79 2.86 -11.42 17.64
CA ASP A 79 2.93 -11.99 16.30
C ASP A 79 2.38 -11.03 15.24
N ASN A 80 2.67 -9.72 15.37
CA ASN A 80 2.74 -8.83 14.23
C ASN A 80 4.10 -8.98 13.53
N SER A 81 4.56 -10.21 13.37
CA SER A 81 5.40 -10.55 12.25
C SER A 81 4.48 -10.67 11.03
N PHE A 82 4.07 -9.53 10.50
CA PHE A 82 3.73 -9.44 9.09
C PHE A 82 4.96 -10.00 8.38
N ARG A 83 4.86 -11.24 7.93
CA ARG A 83 5.93 -11.99 7.28
C ARG A 83 6.25 -11.35 5.93
N ILE A 84 6.94 -10.23 5.98
CA ILE A 84 7.70 -9.75 4.84
C ILE A 84 9.08 -10.37 4.99
N GLY A 85 9.29 -11.42 4.24
CA GLY A 85 10.60 -11.96 3.94
C GLY A 85 11.17 -12.96 4.95
N PHE A 86 11.28 -14.22 4.51
CA PHE A 86 12.06 -15.30 5.14
C PHE A 86 13.53 -14.91 5.45
N ALA A 87 14.02 -13.78 4.94
CA ALA A 87 15.37 -13.27 5.19
C ALA A 87 15.58 -12.75 6.62
N ALA A 88 14.54 -12.20 7.28
CA ALA A 88 14.69 -11.66 8.63
C ALA A 88 14.88 -12.73 9.72
N LEU A 89 14.48 -13.98 9.47
CA LEU A 89 14.65 -15.08 10.42
C LEU A 89 16.08 -15.64 10.43
N LYS A 90 16.77 -15.60 9.30
CA LYS A 90 18.14 -16.13 9.18
C LYS A 90 19.21 -15.19 9.79
N ALA A 91 18.90 -13.89 9.87
CA ALA A 91 19.78 -12.88 10.46
C ALA A 91 19.89 -12.97 12.00
N ARG A 92 18.94 -13.65 12.67
CA ARG A 92 18.96 -13.82 14.13
C ARG A 92 19.87 -14.95 14.62
N GLU A 93 20.23 -15.89 13.74
CA GLU A 93 21.00 -17.07 14.14
C GLU A 93 22.53 -16.89 14.07
N THR A 94 23.02 -15.87 13.36
CA THR A 94 24.47 -15.72 13.09
C THR A 94 25.20 -14.69 13.97
N GLY A 95 24.50 -14.00 14.85
CA GLY A 95 25.14 -13.03 15.75
C GLY A 95 25.69 -11.75 15.07
N ASP A 96 25.67 -11.70 13.74
CA ASP A 96 26.12 -10.53 12.98
C ASP A 96 25.00 -9.47 12.92
N PRO A 97 25.31 -8.21 13.23
CA PRO A 97 24.34 -7.12 13.16
C PRO A 97 23.90 -6.94 11.70
N SER A 98 22.61 -7.16 11.45
CA SER A 98 22.01 -7.02 10.13
C SER A 98 20.88 -5.99 10.17
N MET A 99 20.70 -5.26 9.09
CA MET A 99 19.65 -4.26 8.91
C MET A 99 18.77 -4.66 7.71
N VAL A 100 17.47 -4.62 7.90
CA VAL A 100 16.49 -4.87 6.83
C VAL A 100 16.00 -3.54 6.28
N ASN A 101 15.83 -3.46 4.94
CA ASN A 101 15.43 -2.24 4.22
C ASN A 101 16.34 -1.04 4.57
N ALA A 102 17.64 -1.29 4.57
CA ALA A 102 18.61 -0.27 4.89
C ALA A 102 18.73 0.75 3.76
N ARG A 103 18.92 2.01 4.13
CA ARG A 103 19.18 3.10 3.19
C ARG A 103 20.40 3.91 3.67
N TYR A 104 21.34 4.07 2.78
CA TYR A 104 22.48 4.97 2.94
C TYR A 104 22.33 6.13 1.95
N VAL A 105 22.51 7.35 2.43
CA VAL A 105 22.52 8.56 1.59
C VAL A 105 23.87 9.22 1.79
N GLY A 106 24.54 9.54 0.71
CA GLY A 106 25.82 10.21 0.70
C GLY A 106 25.88 11.29 -0.37
N SER A 107 26.97 12.03 -0.40
CA SER A 107 27.31 12.93 -1.49
C SER A 107 28.70 12.59 -2.04
N ASP A 108 28.88 12.87 -3.31
CA ASP A 108 30.18 12.78 -3.97
C ASP A 108 31.03 14.06 -3.75
N LYS A 109 32.16 14.17 -4.43
CA LYS A 109 33.05 15.33 -4.36
C LYS A 109 32.45 16.63 -4.90
N ASN A 110 31.39 16.54 -5.69
CA ASN A 110 30.69 17.68 -6.30
C ASN A 110 29.35 17.98 -5.59
N ASP A 111 29.18 17.48 -4.34
CA ASP A 111 27.96 17.60 -3.53
C ASP A 111 26.70 16.99 -4.19
N GLN A 112 26.86 16.09 -5.15
CA GLN A 112 25.75 15.38 -5.75
C GLN A 112 25.33 14.21 -4.89
N LEU A 113 24.02 14.10 -4.69
CA LEU A 113 23.47 13.09 -3.82
C LEU A 113 23.39 11.74 -4.52
N PHE A 114 23.77 10.71 -3.79
CA PHE A 114 23.49 9.33 -4.15
C PHE A 114 22.81 8.59 -2.99
N SER A 115 22.02 7.60 -3.32
CA SER A 115 21.31 6.77 -2.34
C SER A 115 21.51 5.31 -2.67
N ILE A 116 21.93 4.52 -1.69
CA ILE A 116 22.06 3.07 -1.79
C ILE A 116 21.04 2.44 -0.85
N THR A 117 20.16 1.62 -1.39
CA THR A 117 19.18 0.83 -0.63
C THR A 117 19.48 -0.64 -0.79
N ALA A 118 19.14 -1.46 0.20
CA ALA A 118 19.26 -2.91 0.11
C ALA A 118 18.18 -3.57 0.97
N ASP A 119 17.69 -4.71 0.53
CA ASP A 119 16.70 -5.49 1.29
C ASP A 119 17.28 -5.97 2.61
N LEU A 120 18.56 -6.36 2.61
CA LEU A 120 19.28 -6.77 3.79
C LEU A 120 20.74 -6.27 3.70
N VAL A 121 21.22 -5.71 4.78
CA VAL A 121 22.63 -5.37 4.98
C VAL A 121 23.20 -6.25 6.08
N ARG A 122 24.25 -6.97 5.78
CA ARG A 122 25.05 -7.75 6.74
C ARG A 122 26.29 -6.98 7.15
N ASN A 123 26.84 -7.35 8.30
CA ASN A 123 27.99 -6.66 8.87
C ASN A 123 27.70 -5.14 9.06
N ALA A 124 26.49 -4.82 9.53
CA ALA A 124 26.01 -3.44 9.64
C ALA A 124 26.56 -2.69 10.87
N MET A 125 27.66 -3.14 11.48
CA MET A 125 28.30 -2.44 12.61
C MET A 125 28.64 -1.01 12.21
N LYS A 126 28.49 -0.08 13.16
CA LYS A 126 28.74 1.34 12.91
C LYS A 126 30.18 1.60 12.46
N ASP A 127 31.12 0.80 12.94
CA ASP A 127 32.57 0.92 12.67
C ASP A 127 33.05 -0.01 11.55
N ALA A 128 32.14 -0.80 10.93
CA ALA A 128 32.50 -1.66 9.82
C ALA A 128 32.86 -0.81 8.60
N ALA A 129 34.10 -0.96 8.12
CA ALA A 129 34.55 -0.30 6.89
C ALA A 129 33.76 -0.80 5.68
N THR A 130 33.38 -2.08 5.70
CA THR A 130 32.72 -2.75 4.58
C THR A 130 31.41 -3.40 5.04
N VAL A 131 30.37 -3.27 4.25
CA VAL A 131 29.07 -3.88 4.47
C VAL A 131 28.63 -4.69 3.25
N GLU A 132 28.02 -5.83 3.49
CA GLU A 132 27.44 -6.67 2.44
C GLU A 132 25.97 -6.32 2.21
N LEU A 133 25.60 -6.21 0.96
CA LEU A 133 24.26 -5.80 0.52
C LEU A 133 23.59 -6.96 -0.22
N VAL A 134 22.34 -7.22 0.09
CA VAL A 134 21.49 -8.16 -0.62
C VAL A 134 20.44 -7.37 -1.39
N MET A 135 20.30 -7.64 -2.67
CA MET A 135 19.43 -6.93 -3.60
C MET A 135 19.64 -5.39 -3.55
N PRO A 136 20.89 -4.92 -3.73
CA PRO A 136 21.16 -3.49 -3.68
C PRO A 136 20.55 -2.75 -4.86
N LYS A 137 20.11 -1.53 -4.58
CA LYS A 137 19.71 -0.54 -5.57
C LYS A 137 20.43 0.77 -5.25
N ALA A 138 21.13 1.32 -6.23
CA ALA A 138 21.79 2.62 -6.13
C ALA A 138 21.08 3.62 -7.06
N ASP A 139 20.70 4.76 -6.51
CA ASP A 139 20.11 5.88 -7.23
C ASP A 139 21.12 7.04 -7.21
N ILE A 140 21.51 7.54 -8.36
CA ILE A 140 22.53 8.60 -8.52
C ILE A 140 21.92 9.71 -9.36
N THR A 141 21.95 10.94 -8.87
CA THR A 141 21.55 12.13 -9.64
C THR A 141 22.78 12.71 -10.33
N LEU A 142 22.67 13.00 -11.61
CA LEU A 142 23.72 13.57 -12.42
C LEU A 142 23.66 15.11 -12.43
N GLU A 143 24.72 15.77 -12.89
CA GLU A 143 24.83 17.25 -12.90
C GLU A 143 23.77 17.94 -13.77
N ASP A 144 23.34 17.29 -14.84
CA ASP A 144 22.33 17.77 -15.77
C ASP A 144 20.88 17.54 -15.28
N GLY A 145 20.73 16.96 -14.06
CA GLY A 145 19.45 16.61 -13.49
C GLY A 145 18.91 15.25 -13.92
N SER A 146 19.58 14.56 -14.83
CA SER A 146 19.25 13.20 -15.20
C SER A 146 19.56 12.23 -14.04
N TRP A 147 19.00 11.03 -14.08
CA TRP A 147 19.21 10.04 -13.05
C TRP A 147 19.68 8.71 -13.61
N LEU A 148 20.47 8.04 -12.81
CA LEU A 148 21.01 6.72 -13.06
C LEU A 148 20.58 5.78 -11.93
N VAL A 149 20.06 4.63 -12.28
CA VAL A 149 19.68 3.58 -11.33
C VAL A 149 20.47 2.33 -11.64
N LEU A 150 21.09 1.76 -10.60
CA LEU A 150 21.75 0.46 -10.67
C LEU A 150 21.04 -0.51 -9.75
N THR A 151 20.88 -1.75 -10.20
CA THR A 151 20.36 -2.86 -9.39
C THR A 151 21.26 -4.07 -9.55
N ALA A 152 21.35 -4.92 -8.51
CA ALA A 152 22.09 -6.18 -8.56
C ALA A 152 21.52 -7.18 -7.54
N GLU A 153 21.96 -8.44 -7.63
CA GLU A 153 21.60 -9.46 -6.63
C GLU A 153 22.38 -9.32 -5.33
N ALA A 154 23.65 -8.93 -5.44
CA ALA A 154 24.55 -8.75 -4.29
C ALA A 154 25.45 -7.53 -4.49
N GLY A 155 25.92 -6.98 -3.39
CA GLY A 155 26.88 -5.89 -3.41
C GLY A 155 27.74 -5.84 -2.17
N VAL A 156 28.86 -5.14 -2.31
CA VAL A 156 29.77 -4.83 -1.20
C VAL A 156 30.06 -3.33 -1.23
N PHE A 157 29.69 -2.64 -0.17
CA PHE A 157 29.93 -1.20 -0.04
C PHE A 157 31.03 -0.93 0.97
N ASN A 158 32.10 -0.29 0.50
CA ASN A 158 33.18 0.21 1.37
C ASN A 158 32.89 1.69 1.69
N ARG A 159 32.59 1.98 2.96
CA ARG A 159 32.22 3.33 3.42
C ARG A 159 33.39 4.28 3.40
N ALA A 160 34.59 3.79 3.73
CA ALA A 160 35.80 4.63 3.81
C ALA A 160 36.34 5.00 2.42
N ALA A 161 36.35 4.05 1.50
CA ALA A 161 36.81 4.26 0.13
C ALA A 161 35.67 4.79 -0.78
N LYS A 162 34.41 4.79 -0.32
CA LYS A 162 33.21 5.08 -1.12
C LYS A 162 33.17 4.28 -2.42
N THR A 163 33.56 3.01 -2.36
CA THR A 163 33.46 2.09 -3.48
C THR A 163 32.30 1.14 -3.30
N LEU A 164 31.58 0.89 -4.37
CA LEU A 164 30.46 -0.05 -4.43
C LEU A 164 30.75 -1.12 -5.48
N GLU A 165 30.89 -2.35 -5.05
CA GLU A 165 30.97 -3.51 -5.93
C GLU A 165 29.59 -4.15 -6.03
N LEU A 166 29.12 -4.37 -7.25
CA LEU A 166 27.85 -5.04 -7.55
C LEU A 166 28.12 -6.31 -8.33
N ALA A 167 27.39 -7.37 -8.02
CA ALA A 167 27.52 -8.68 -8.65
C ALA A 167 26.17 -9.39 -8.77
N GLY A 168 26.02 -10.17 -9.84
CA GLY A 168 24.82 -10.93 -10.18
C GLY A 168 23.77 -10.05 -10.82
N ALA A 169 23.49 -10.30 -12.10
CA ALA A 169 22.48 -9.63 -12.91
C ALA A 169 22.45 -8.10 -12.70
N VAL A 170 23.60 -7.47 -12.86
CA VAL A 170 23.72 -6.00 -12.68
C VAL A 170 23.03 -5.31 -13.83
N ASN A 171 22.02 -4.49 -13.52
CA ASN A 171 21.33 -3.65 -14.49
C ASN A 171 21.56 -2.18 -14.16
N LEU A 172 21.85 -1.40 -15.18
CA LEU A 172 22.01 0.04 -15.13
C LEU A 172 20.98 0.67 -16.05
N PHE A 173 20.19 1.59 -15.50
CA PHE A 173 19.15 2.32 -16.21
C PHE A 173 19.45 3.81 -16.17
N HIS A 174 19.38 4.47 -17.32
CA HIS A 174 19.50 5.91 -17.46
C HIS A 174 18.16 6.48 -17.93
N ASP A 175 17.76 7.65 -17.44
CA ASP A 175 16.48 8.29 -17.77
C ASP A 175 16.29 8.60 -19.27
N SER A 176 17.38 8.72 -20.03
CA SER A 176 17.33 8.85 -21.49
C SER A 176 16.96 7.54 -22.22
N GLY A 177 16.58 6.49 -21.50
CA GLY A 177 16.14 5.21 -22.05
C GLY A 177 17.25 4.25 -22.42
N TYR A 178 18.46 4.45 -21.90
CA TYR A 178 19.53 3.47 -22.02
C TYR A 178 19.50 2.47 -20.87
N GLU A 179 19.65 1.19 -21.21
CA GLU A 179 19.76 0.09 -20.28
C GLU A 179 21.03 -0.71 -20.59
N PHE A 180 21.85 -1.00 -19.57
CA PHE A 180 23.03 -1.84 -19.66
C PHE A 180 22.94 -2.99 -18.67
N ARG A 181 23.36 -4.17 -19.11
CA ARG A 181 23.40 -5.39 -18.30
C ARG A 181 24.79 -5.99 -18.32
N THR A 182 25.26 -6.40 -17.13
CA THR A 182 26.54 -7.09 -16.96
C THR A 182 26.46 -7.95 -15.69
N GLU A 183 27.46 -8.81 -15.49
CA GLU A 183 27.52 -9.65 -14.29
C GLU A 183 28.20 -8.96 -13.10
N ARG A 184 29.12 -8.01 -13.35
CA ARG A 184 29.87 -7.34 -12.28
C ARG A 184 30.29 -5.93 -12.69
N ILE A 185 30.23 -5.04 -11.68
CA ILE A 185 30.69 -3.66 -11.82
C ILE A 185 31.33 -3.19 -10.51
N THR A 186 32.40 -2.46 -10.61
CA THR A 186 33.01 -1.73 -9.49
C THR A 186 32.85 -0.23 -9.74
N ILE A 187 32.27 0.48 -8.79
CA ILE A 187 31.92 1.90 -8.87
C ILE A 187 32.72 2.66 -7.81
N ASP A 188 33.38 3.71 -8.24
CA ASP A 188 33.96 4.73 -7.36
C ASP A 188 32.99 5.91 -7.32
N LEU A 189 32.29 6.03 -6.20
CA LEU A 189 31.24 7.03 -5.99
C LEU A 189 31.80 8.46 -5.86
N ASP A 190 33.04 8.59 -5.36
CA ASP A 190 33.70 9.88 -5.21
C ASP A 190 34.13 10.47 -6.55
N ASN A 191 34.66 9.62 -7.43
CA ASN A 191 35.14 10.05 -8.74
C ASN A 191 34.05 9.93 -9.84
N GLY A 192 32.91 9.33 -9.53
CA GLY A 192 31.85 9.08 -10.48
C GLY A 192 32.31 8.21 -11.65
N SER A 193 33.12 7.21 -11.36
CA SER A 193 33.64 6.28 -12.36
C SER A 193 33.22 4.85 -12.04
N ALA A 194 33.12 4.02 -13.09
CA ALA A 194 32.80 2.61 -12.92
C ALA A 194 33.57 1.77 -13.94
N VAL A 195 33.89 0.53 -13.56
CA VAL A 195 34.59 -0.43 -14.39
C VAL A 195 33.86 -1.77 -14.34
N GLY A 196 33.54 -2.32 -15.51
CA GLY A 196 33.08 -3.68 -15.70
C GLY A 196 34.05 -4.44 -16.61
N THR A 197 34.56 -5.57 -16.12
CA THR A 197 35.48 -6.45 -16.86
C THR A 197 34.76 -7.65 -17.48
N GLU A 198 33.50 -7.81 -17.18
CA GLU A 198 32.64 -8.86 -17.71
C GLU A 198 31.88 -8.37 -18.95
N PRO A 199 31.37 -9.30 -19.79
CA PRO A 199 30.58 -8.92 -20.93
C PRO A 199 29.42 -8.00 -20.57
N VAL A 200 29.20 -6.99 -21.42
CA VAL A 200 28.14 -6.00 -21.25
C VAL A 200 27.25 -5.97 -22.49
N GLU A 201 25.97 -5.94 -22.24
CA GLU A 201 24.93 -5.71 -23.25
C GLU A 201 24.22 -4.41 -22.94
N GLY A 202 24.06 -3.58 -23.94
CA GLY A 202 23.37 -2.29 -23.84
C GLY A 202 22.29 -2.18 -24.89
N GLN A 203 21.18 -1.61 -24.51
CA GLN A 203 20.10 -1.23 -25.43
C GLN A 203 19.69 0.21 -25.18
N GLY A 204 19.25 0.87 -26.23
CA GLY A 204 18.82 2.26 -26.13
C GLY A 204 18.02 2.73 -27.34
N PRO A 205 17.60 3.99 -27.37
CA PRO A 205 16.77 4.54 -28.47
C PRO A 205 17.41 4.44 -29.84
N PHE A 206 18.74 4.40 -29.92
CA PHE A 206 19.46 4.42 -31.18
C PHE A 206 19.97 3.05 -31.63
N GLY A 207 19.89 2.02 -30.79
CA GLY A 207 20.41 0.71 -31.16
C GLY A 207 20.80 -0.14 -29.97
N ASP A 208 21.36 -1.30 -30.29
CA ASP A 208 21.91 -2.27 -29.35
C ASP A 208 23.43 -2.25 -29.40
N LEU A 209 24.05 -2.48 -28.25
CA LEU A 209 25.49 -2.53 -28.10
C LEU A 209 25.89 -3.75 -27.29
N SER A 210 27.00 -4.38 -27.64
CA SER A 210 27.65 -5.39 -26.82
C SER A 210 29.15 -5.16 -26.76
N GLY A 211 29.77 -5.51 -25.62
CA GLY A 211 31.22 -5.37 -25.41
C GLY A 211 31.73 -6.44 -24.45
N GLU A 212 33.04 -6.67 -24.44
CA GLU A 212 33.71 -7.60 -23.51
C GLU A 212 33.92 -6.98 -22.12
N GLY A 213 33.79 -5.65 -22.02
CA GLY A 213 33.88 -4.88 -20.80
C GLY A 213 33.62 -3.40 -21.08
N PHE A 214 33.63 -2.58 -20.02
CA PHE A 214 33.44 -1.15 -20.16
C PHE A 214 34.11 -0.35 -19.03
N VAL A 215 34.38 0.91 -19.33
CA VAL A 215 34.80 1.93 -18.36
C VAL A 215 33.87 3.12 -18.50
N LEU A 216 33.21 3.48 -17.40
CA LEU A 216 32.38 4.66 -17.31
C LEU A 216 33.17 5.76 -16.58
N ARG A 217 33.19 6.95 -17.14
CA ARG A 217 33.87 8.13 -16.58
C ARG A 217 32.91 9.31 -16.53
N GLU A 218 33.24 10.28 -15.70
CA GLU A 218 32.50 11.55 -15.60
C GLU A 218 31.01 11.31 -15.34
N LYS A 219 30.70 10.36 -14.44
CA LYS A 219 29.33 10.04 -14.02
C LYS A 219 28.43 9.60 -15.19
N GLY A 220 28.97 8.88 -16.15
CA GLY A 220 28.20 8.37 -17.28
C GLY A 220 28.22 9.25 -18.54
N LYS A 221 28.84 10.43 -18.48
CA LYS A 221 29.02 11.25 -19.68
C LYS A 221 29.85 10.57 -20.76
N THR A 222 30.81 9.75 -20.33
CA THR A 222 31.68 9.00 -21.23
C THR A 222 31.64 7.52 -20.89
N ILE A 223 31.28 6.69 -21.85
CA ILE A 223 31.33 5.24 -21.74
C ILE A 223 32.29 4.71 -22.79
N ILE A 224 33.29 3.97 -22.36
CA ILE A 224 34.30 3.35 -23.22
C ILE A 224 34.11 1.84 -23.13
N PHE A 225 33.75 1.20 -24.22
CA PHE A 225 33.67 -0.25 -24.31
C PHE A 225 35.04 -0.83 -24.63
N THR A 226 35.39 -1.89 -23.92
CA THR A 226 36.71 -2.54 -24.04
C THR A 226 36.57 -3.90 -24.74
N GLY A 227 37.63 -4.37 -25.34
CA GLY A 227 37.64 -5.62 -26.11
C GLY A 227 36.85 -5.53 -27.43
N LYS A 228 36.26 -6.64 -27.83
CA LYS A 228 35.45 -6.69 -29.06
C LYS A 228 34.08 -6.06 -28.76
N ALA A 229 33.82 -4.92 -29.36
CA ALA A 229 32.56 -4.24 -29.25
C ALA A 229 31.78 -4.30 -30.54
N ARG A 230 30.47 -4.45 -30.46
CA ARG A 230 29.52 -4.41 -31.62
C ARG A 230 28.41 -3.41 -31.29
N LEU A 231 28.15 -2.54 -32.22
CA LEU A 231 27.05 -1.59 -32.18
C LEU A 231 26.12 -1.86 -33.36
N LEU A 232 24.84 -2.08 -33.10
CA LEU A 232 23.78 -2.18 -34.10
C LEU A 232 22.92 -0.93 -34.00
N ILE A 233 22.95 -0.11 -35.06
CA ILE A 233 22.17 1.15 -35.10
C ILE A 233 20.85 0.88 -35.81
N TYR A 234 19.74 1.36 -35.27
CA TYR A 234 18.41 1.25 -35.87
C TYR A 234 18.22 2.31 -36.93
N PRO A 235 17.95 1.92 -38.21
CA PRO A 235 17.72 2.89 -39.26
C PRO A 235 16.41 3.65 -39.02
N GLY A 236 16.48 4.97 -38.98
CA GLY A 236 15.30 5.84 -38.94
C GLY A 236 15.13 6.77 -37.75
N ILE A 237 15.93 6.65 -36.69
CA ILE A 237 15.81 7.50 -35.48
C ILE A 237 16.83 8.64 -35.47
N GLY A 238 17.73 8.72 -36.41
CA GLY A 238 18.87 9.63 -36.43
C GLY A 238 18.78 10.77 -37.45
N ARG A 239 17.65 11.50 -37.57
CA ARG A 239 17.67 12.84 -38.15
C ARG A 239 17.25 13.84 -37.11
N PRO A 240 18.20 14.53 -36.43
CA PRO A 240 17.87 15.78 -35.77
C PRO A 240 17.42 16.72 -36.88
N GLY A 241 16.28 17.38 -36.69
CA GLY A 241 15.56 18.15 -37.71
C GLY A 241 16.41 19.12 -38.48
N GLN A 242 16.17 19.11 -39.78
CA GLN A 242 16.38 20.27 -40.66
C GLN A 242 15.30 21.31 -40.37
#